data_9bc1ebb936ea60fad1ef0546d3d2d86c
#
_entry.id   9bc1ebb936ea60fad1ef0546d3d2d86c
#
_cell.length_a   1.000
_cell.length_b   1.000
_cell.length_c   1.000
_cell.angle_alpha   90.00
_cell.angle_beta   90.00
_cell.angle_gamma   90.00
#
_symmetry.space_group_name_H-M   'P 1'
#
loop_
_entity.id
_entity.type
_entity.pdbx_description
1 polymer ?
#
loop_
_entity_poly.entity_id
_entity_poly.type
_entity_poly.pdbx_seq_one_letter_code
_entity_poly.pdbx_strand_id
1 'polypeptide(L)'
;VSQGVAFSGLSGTYYPAYGSSNVSVVSFTTNFGTKPFTYAPPDGFLPLSSANVRPETVIVRPNQYMSVTLYDGTGSAQSVSGIGFRPDLVWTKQRNGTNTHALYDSVRTPPNVVYASEQNSQENNSGYVNQFDYDGFTVGTADLSNVNNGEFVAWCWKAGGSASTFNVDGSGFATAAAAGLSCTADLVGASIGTKQGFSIIRYQATSGETVAHGLSQQPGCMFMKNLDSSGDWNVYHRFGGDGDYLANNE
;
A
#
# COMPACT_ATOMS: atom_id res chain seq x y z
N VAL A 1 0.88 -12.02 45.68
CA VAL A 1 -0.06 -10.97 46.15
C VAL A 1 -0.02 -9.87 45.10
N SER A 2 -1.19 -9.56 44.46
CA SER A 2 -1.31 -8.43 43.55
C SER A 2 -1.23 -7.14 44.37
N GLN A 3 -0.30 -6.25 44.03
CA GLN A 3 -0.13 -4.95 44.70
C GLN A 3 -1.00 -3.85 44.06
N GLY A 4 -1.86 -4.22 43.10
CA GLY A 4 -2.67 -3.26 42.37
C GLY A 4 -1.90 -2.53 41.26
N VAL A 5 -2.52 -1.50 40.72
CA VAL A 5 -1.93 -0.63 39.69
C VAL A 5 -1.00 0.38 40.37
N ALA A 6 0.31 0.27 40.09
CA ALA A 6 1.29 1.18 40.65
C ALA A 6 1.24 2.59 40.03
N PHE A 7 0.84 2.70 38.76
CA PHE A 7 0.78 3.97 38.03
C PHE A 7 -0.45 3.99 37.11
N SER A 8 -1.06 5.14 36.96
CA SER A 8 -2.17 5.39 36.03
C SER A 8 -1.97 6.72 35.30
N GLY A 9 -2.59 6.88 34.15
CA GLY A 9 -2.53 8.12 33.37
C GLY A 9 -1.17 8.39 32.71
N LEU A 10 -0.34 7.38 32.52
CA LEU A 10 0.94 7.52 31.85
C LEU A 10 0.75 7.81 30.36
N SER A 11 1.47 8.81 29.83
CA SER A 11 1.52 9.16 28.41
C SER A 11 2.95 9.53 28.02
N GLY A 12 3.41 9.14 26.82
CA GLY A 12 4.78 9.37 26.35
C GLY A 12 5.64 8.11 26.38
N THR A 13 6.95 8.30 26.18
CA THR A 13 7.93 7.20 26.14
C THR A 13 8.53 6.99 27.54
N TYR A 14 8.49 5.75 28.02
CA TYR A 14 9.03 5.35 29.32
C TYR A 14 10.09 4.29 29.16
N TYR A 15 11.06 4.30 30.08
CA TYR A 15 12.12 3.31 30.15
C TYR A 15 12.07 2.59 31.50
N PRO A 16 12.27 1.25 31.52
CA PRO A 16 12.38 0.54 32.81
C PRO A 16 13.57 1.07 33.60
N ALA A 17 13.36 1.40 34.86
CA ALA A 17 14.40 1.83 35.76
C ALA A 17 14.34 1.05 37.06
N TYR A 18 15.47 0.74 37.63
CA TYR A 18 15.62 0.04 38.91
C TYR A 18 16.51 0.86 39.82
N GLY A 19 16.17 0.88 41.07
CA GLY A 19 16.97 1.54 42.09
C GLY A 19 16.87 0.81 43.41
N SER A 20 17.94 0.88 44.22
CA SER A 20 17.93 0.48 45.63
C SER A 20 18.26 1.68 46.47
N SER A 21 17.51 1.90 47.53
CA SER A 21 17.77 2.95 48.51
C SER A 21 18.78 2.54 49.58
N ASN A 22 19.25 1.31 49.53
CA ASN A 22 20.19 0.77 50.52
C ASN A 22 21.62 0.75 49.98
N VAL A 23 22.60 0.95 50.86
CA VAL A 23 24.03 0.95 50.54
C VAL A 23 24.62 -0.45 50.29
N SER A 24 23.80 -1.50 50.43
CA SER A 24 24.20 -2.87 50.15
C SER A 24 24.14 -3.14 48.64
N VAL A 25 25.04 -3.99 48.12
CA VAL A 25 25.03 -4.45 46.76
C VAL A 25 23.77 -5.26 46.53
N VAL A 26 22.91 -4.78 45.64
CA VAL A 26 21.67 -5.47 45.21
C VAL A 26 21.84 -5.93 43.79
N SER A 27 21.63 -7.23 43.56
CA SER A 27 21.59 -7.81 42.20
C SER A 27 20.15 -7.95 41.73
N PHE A 28 19.89 -7.44 40.54
CA PHE A 28 18.61 -7.59 39.87
C PHE A 28 18.78 -8.50 38.66
N THR A 29 17.85 -9.43 38.50
CA THR A 29 17.72 -10.21 37.27
C THR A 29 16.39 -9.81 36.61
N THR A 30 16.47 -9.28 35.37
CA THR A 30 15.30 -8.88 34.63
C THR A 30 15.02 -9.89 33.52
N ASN A 31 13.74 -10.23 33.35
CA ASN A 31 13.27 -11.05 32.26
C ASN A 31 12.15 -10.29 31.52
N PHE A 32 12.44 -9.81 30.33
CA PHE A 32 11.48 -9.12 29.49
C PHE A 32 10.71 -10.07 28.56
N GLY A 33 10.76 -11.39 28.81
CA GLY A 33 10.09 -12.40 28.00
C GLY A 33 11.02 -13.18 27.06
N THR A 34 12.33 -13.03 27.21
CA THR A 34 13.33 -13.86 26.49
C THR A 34 13.44 -15.26 27.07
N LYS A 35 12.96 -15.47 28.29
CA LYS A 35 12.82 -16.76 28.95
C LYS A 35 11.39 -16.91 29.47
N PRO A 36 10.90 -18.14 29.68
CA PRO A 36 9.60 -18.36 30.32
C PRO A 36 9.51 -17.62 31.66
N PHE A 37 8.39 -17.00 31.95
CA PHE A 37 8.14 -16.40 33.25
C PHE A 37 7.90 -17.50 34.30
N THR A 38 8.45 -17.31 35.48
CA THR A 38 8.19 -18.20 36.62
C THR A 38 6.71 -18.17 37.04
N TYR A 39 6.09 -17.01 36.90
CA TYR A 39 4.67 -16.79 37.14
C TYR A 39 4.03 -16.19 35.89
N ALA A 40 2.81 -16.62 35.58
CA ALA A 40 2.07 -16.03 34.48
C ALA A 40 1.86 -14.52 34.73
N PRO A 41 2.08 -13.67 33.72
CA PRO A 41 1.72 -12.27 33.84
C PRO A 41 0.21 -12.11 34.13
N PRO A 42 -0.21 -11.07 34.84
CA PRO A 42 -1.62 -10.76 34.99
C PRO A 42 -2.32 -10.61 33.62
N ASP A 43 -3.62 -10.85 33.55
CA ASP A 43 -4.40 -10.69 32.35
C ASP A 43 -4.24 -9.26 31.77
N GLY A 44 -3.99 -9.20 30.48
CA GLY A 44 -3.75 -7.94 29.75
C GLY A 44 -2.30 -7.46 29.78
N PHE A 45 -1.38 -8.13 30.48
CA PHE A 45 0.06 -7.83 30.45
C PHE A 45 0.80 -8.81 29.56
N LEU A 46 1.60 -8.27 28.65
CA LEU A 46 2.41 -9.05 27.71
C LEU A 46 3.91 -8.85 28.00
N PRO A 47 4.75 -9.85 27.67
CA PRO A 47 6.20 -9.68 27.72
C PRO A 47 6.64 -8.47 26.89
N LEU A 48 7.60 -7.71 27.40
CA LEU A 48 8.24 -6.63 26.66
C LEU A 48 9.24 -7.22 25.65
N SER A 49 8.70 -7.79 24.58
CA SER A 49 9.46 -8.37 23.48
C SER A 49 9.06 -7.74 22.15
N SER A 50 9.97 -7.78 21.17
CA SER A 50 9.67 -7.27 19.82
C SER A 50 8.44 -7.96 19.17
N ALA A 51 8.10 -9.16 19.61
CA ALA A 51 6.90 -9.87 19.14
C ALA A 51 5.60 -9.20 19.63
N ASN A 52 5.62 -8.54 20.80
CA ASN A 52 4.45 -7.87 21.40
C ASN A 52 4.45 -6.36 21.14
N VAL A 53 5.58 -5.80 20.70
CA VAL A 53 5.73 -4.39 20.31
C VAL A 53 5.55 -4.22 18.79
N ARG A 54 4.94 -5.19 18.13
CA ARG A 54 4.60 -5.01 16.71
C ARG A 54 3.65 -3.82 16.60
N PRO A 55 3.96 -2.84 15.75
CA PRO A 55 2.99 -1.79 15.45
C PRO A 55 1.69 -2.47 15.00
N GLU A 56 0.54 -1.94 15.40
CA GLU A 56 -0.78 -2.42 14.98
C GLU A 56 -0.94 -2.45 13.44
N THR A 57 -0.03 -1.80 12.74
CA THR A 57 0.06 -1.68 11.28
C THR A 57 0.81 -2.82 10.58
N VAL A 58 1.27 -3.86 11.29
CA VAL A 58 1.93 -5.00 10.63
C VAL A 58 0.88 -5.90 9.99
N ILE A 59 0.93 -5.97 8.66
CA ILE A 59 0.08 -6.88 7.88
C ILE A 59 0.49 -8.32 8.19
N VAL A 60 -0.43 -9.09 8.77
CA VAL A 60 -0.16 -10.47 9.21
C VAL A 60 0.07 -11.40 8.01
N ARG A 61 -0.54 -11.10 6.87
CA ARG A 61 -0.45 -11.88 5.63
C ARG A 61 -0.23 -10.96 4.44
N PRO A 62 0.99 -10.48 4.19
CA PRO A 62 1.27 -9.53 3.12
C PRO A 62 0.94 -10.08 1.73
N ASN A 63 1.01 -11.40 1.53
CA ASN A 63 0.63 -12.08 0.30
C ASN A 63 -0.87 -11.97 -0.07
N GLN A 64 -1.71 -11.47 0.83
CA GLN A 64 -3.11 -11.13 0.51
C GLN A 64 -3.29 -9.72 -0.06
N TYR A 65 -2.23 -8.92 -0.06
CA TYR A 65 -2.28 -7.50 -0.44
C TYR A 65 -1.22 -7.11 -1.48
N MET A 66 -0.15 -7.89 -1.58
CA MET A 66 0.91 -7.67 -2.57
C MET A 66 1.43 -9.00 -3.06
N SER A 67 1.57 -9.12 -4.38
CA SER A 67 2.12 -10.29 -5.06
C SER A 67 3.04 -9.87 -6.19
N VAL A 68 4.03 -10.69 -6.46
CA VAL A 68 4.89 -10.58 -7.66
C VAL A 68 4.75 -11.86 -8.45
N THR A 69 4.39 -11.75 -9.72
CA THR A 69 4.26 -12.89 -10.60
C THR A 69 5.11 -12.72 -11.85
N LEU A 70 5.61 -13.84 -12.36
CA LEU A 70 6.30 -13.90 -13.64
C LEU A 70 5.38 -14.61 -14.65
N TYR A 71 5.40 -14.15 -15.88
CA TYR A 71 4.68 -14.80 -16.97
C TYR A 71 5.40 -14.62 -18.29
N ASP A 72 5.15 -15.54 -19.21
CA ASP A 72 5.70 -15.50 -20.56
C ASP A 72 4.64 -14.95 -21.52
N GLY A 73 5.07 -14.04 -22.40
CA GLY A 73 4.22 -13.49 -23.43
C GLY A 73 4.02 -14.50 -24.55
N THR A 74 2.79 -14.58 -25.02
CA THR A 74 2.38 -15.52 -26.09
C THR A 74 2.01 -14.84 -27.40
N GLY A 75 1.88 -13.50 -27.39
CA GLY A 75 1.33 -12.74 -28.52
C GLY A 75 -0.18 -12.93 -28.73
N SER A 76 -0.82 -13.77 -27.92
CA SER A 76 -2.28 -14.03 -27.92
C SER A 76 -2.86 -13.69 -26.56
N ALA A 77 -4.13 -13.24 -26.54
CA ALA A 77 -4.77 -12.93 -25.26
C ALA A 77 -4.70 -14.11 -24.28
N GLN A 78 -4.30 -13.81 -23.03
CA GLN A 78 -4.16 -14.81 -21.98
C GLN A 78 -4.47 -14.24 -20.59
N SER A 79 -4.87 -15.12 -19.67
CA SER A 79 -5.03 -14.77 -18.26
C SER A 79 -3.78 -15.15 -17.46
N VAL A 80 -3.33 -14.23 -16.63
CA VAL A 80 -2.25 -14.42 -15.64
C VAL A 80 -2.92 -14.56 -14.28
N SER A 81 -2.82 -15.75 -13.67
CA SER A 81 -3.49 -16.11 -12.42
C SER A 81 -2.51 -16.53 -11.33
N GLY A 82 -3.02 -16.87 -10.13
CA GLY A 82 -2.21 -17.31 -9.00
C GLY A 82 -1.67 -16.15 -8.15
N ILE A 83 -2.26 -14.97 -8.27
CA ILE A 83 -1.88 -13.78 -7.50
C ILE A 83 -2.41 -13.85 -6.06
N GLY A 84 -3.53 -14.56 -5.84
CA GLY A 84 -4.16 -14.77 -4.53
C GLY A 84 -5.20 -13.70 -4.17
N PHE A 85 -5.43 -12.72 -5.05
CA PHE A 85 -6.44 -11.69 -4.90
C PHE A 85 -6.74 -11.00 -6.23
N ARG A 86 -7.88 -10.30 -6.31
CA ARG A 86 -8.15 -9.37 -7.42
C ARG A 86 -7.28 -8.12 -7.23
N PRO A 87 -6.39 -7.79 -8.18
CA PRO A 87 -5.54 -6.62 -8.05
C PRO A 87 -6.34 -5.31 -8.19
N ASP A 88 -5.86 -4.27 -7.51
CA ASP A 88 -6.28 -2.88 -7.70
C ASP A 88 -5.22 -2.05 -8.45
N LEU A 89 -3.96 -2.47 -8.38
CA LEU A 89 -2.86 -1.95 -9.19
C LEU A 89 -2.06 -3.11 -9.75
N VAL A 90 -1.77 -3.06 -11.06
CA VAL A 90 -0.83 -3.95 -11.74
C VAL A 90 0.23 -3.09 -12.42
N TRP A 91 1.47 -3.35 -12.10
CA TRP A 91 2.65 -2.75 -12.73
C TRP A 91 3.39 -3.82 -13.50
N THR A 92 3.45 -3.72 -14.83
CA THR A 92 4.12 -4.70 -15.68
C THR A 92 5.42 -4.17 -16.26
N LYS A 93 6.38 -5.09 -16.47
CA LYS A 93 7.63 -4.80 -17.18
C LYS A 93 8.11 -6.06 -17.91
N GLN A 94 8.47 -5.90 -19.18
CA GLN A 94 9.22 -6.93 -19.92
C GLN A 94 10.65 -7.02 -19.37
N ARG A 95 11.11 -8.23 -19.02
CA ARG A 95 12.41 -8.47 -18.40
C ARG A 95 13.52 -8.66 -19.43
N ASN A 96 13.20 -9.28 -20.56
CA ASN A 96 14.14 -9.59 -21.67
C ASN A 96 14.02 -8.61 -22.85
N GLY A 97 13.41 -7.41 -22.63
CA GLY A 97 13.24 -6.40 -23.66
C GLY A 97 13.21 -4.98 -23.08
N THR A 98 13.11 -4.00 -23.99
CA THR A 98 13.19 -2.58 -23.68
C THR A 98 11.84 -1.89 -23.51
N ASN A 99 10.72 -2.64 -23.60
CA ASN A 99 9.39 -2.08 -23.42
C ASN A 99 9.28 -1.32 -22.10
N THR A 100 8.59 -0.20 -22.14
CA THR A 100 8.43 0.70 -21.00
C THR A 100 7.64 0.06 -19.85
N HIS A 101 7.75 0.63 -18.66
CA HIS A 101 6.96 0.23 -17.50
C HIS A 101 5.52 0.71 -17.62
N ALA A 102 4.55 -0.17 -17.41
CA ALA A 102 3.14 0.13 -17.56
C ALA A 102 2.36 -0.09 -16.27
N LEU A 103 1.54 0.88 -15.88
CA LEU A 103 0.69 0.85 -14.67
C LEU A 103 -0.78 0.91 -15.04
N TYR A 104 -1.53 -0.03 -14.50
CA TYR A 104 -2.98 -0.18 -14.65
C TYR A 104 -3.61 -0.21 -13.26
N ASP A 105 -4.73 0.45 -13.05
CA ASP A 105 -5.42 0.41 -11.76
C ASP A 105 -6.94 0.30 -11.88
N SER A 106 -7.57 -0.12 -10.78
CA SER A 106 -9.01 -0.36 -10.71
C SER A 106 -9.84 0.92 -10.73
N VAL A 107 -9.26 2.07 -10.38
CA VAL A 107 -9.97 3.36 -10.34
C VAL A 107 -10.09 3.97 -11.74
N ARG A 108 -9.05 3.86 -12.56
CA ARG A 108 -9.08 4.24 -13.98
C ARG A 108 -9.71 3.16 -14.85
N THR A 109 -9.77 1.94 -14.33
CA THR A 109 -10.20 0.70 -15.01
C THR A 109 -9.33 0.33 -16.21
N PRO A 110 -8.82 -0.90 -16.31
CA PRO A 110 -8.19 -1.38 -17.53
C PRO A 110 -9.16 -1.26 -18.73
N PRO A 111 -8.68 -0.94 -19.93
CA PRO A 111 -7.29 -0.93 -20.34
C PRO A 111 -6.58 0.44 -20.29
N ASN A 112 -7.02 1.35 -19.41
CA ASN A 112 -6.34 2.63 -19.24
C ASN A 112 -4.98 2.43 -18.58
N VAL A 113 -3.94 2.93 -19.24
CA VAL A 113 -2.52 2.77 -18.86
C VAL A 113 -1.85 4.12 -18.69
N VAL A 114 -0.91 4.21 -17.75
CA VAL A 114 0.13 5.24 -17.69
C VAL A 114 1.49 4.56 -17.59
N TYR A 115 2.51 5.25 -18.03
CA TYR A 115 3.88 4.75 -18.11
C TYR A 115 4.73 5.34 -17.01
N ALA A 116 5.34 4.49 -16.17
CA ALA A 116 6.12 4.96 -15.02
C ALA A 116 7.45 5.63 -15.43
N SER A 117 7.95 5.31 -16.61
CA SER A 117 9.21 5.82 -17.15
C SER A 117 9.04 6.86 -18.25
N GLU A 118 7.82 7.39 -18.43
CA GLU A 118 7.53 8.33 -19.52
C GLU A 118 6.62 9.48 -19.05
N GLN A 119 6.68 10.58 -19.80
CA GLN A 119 5.86 11.77 -19.55
C GLN A 119 4.48 11.71 -20.19
N ASN A 120 4.18 10.65 -20.97
CA ASN A 120 2.93 10.55 -21.73
C ASN A 120 1.70 10.64 -20.81
N SER A 121 0.64 11.24 -21.33
CA SER A 121 -0.69 11.20 -20.74
C SER A 121 -1.23 9.76 -20.73
N GLN A 122 -2.40 9.56 -20.11
CA GLN A 122 -3.09 8.27 -20.13
C GLN A 122 -3.40 7.82 -21.55
N GLU A 123 -3.16 6.55 -21.83
CA GLU A 123 -3.57 5.86 -23.07
C GLU A 123 -4.66 4.83 -22.75
N ASN A 124 -5.49 4.52 -23.74
CA ASN A 124 -6.46 3.42 -23.66
C ASN A 124 -6.17 2.42 -24.77
N ASN A 125 -5.73 1.21 -24.42
CA ASN A 125 -5.33 0.19 -25.38
C ASN A 125 -5.70 -1.22 -24.90
N SER A 126 -6.75 -1.79 -25.47
CA SER A 126 -7.26 -3.12 -25.12
C SER A 126 -6.31 -4.28 -25.44
N GLY A 127 -5.24 -4.02 -26.19
CA GLY A 127 -4.19 -5.00 -26.45
C GLY A 127 -3.23 -5.21 -25.26
N TYR A 128 -3.27 -4.33 -24.28
CA TYR A 128 -2.46 -4.41 -23.05
C TYR A 128 -3.18 -5.20 -21.95
N VAL A 129 -2.91 -4.89 -20.66
CA VAL A 129 -3.76 -5.40 -19.57
C VAL A 129 -5.15 -4.79 -19.74
N ASN A 130 -6.14 -5.63 -19.93
CA ASN A 130 -7.49 -5.17 -20.27
C ASN A 130 -8.57 -5.56 -19.27
N GLN A 131 -8.25 -6.41 -18.29
CA GLN A 131 -9.17 -6.82 -17.24
C GLN A 131 -8.43 -7.21 -15.97
N PHE A 132 -9.01 -6.88 -14.81
CA PHE A 132 -8.60 -7.45 -13.51
C PHE A 132 -9.57 -8.56 -13.13
N ASP A 133 -9.02 -9.77 -12.97
CA ASP A 133 -9.74 -10.98 -12.65
C ASP A 133 -9.76 -11.23 -11.13
N TYR A 134 -10.55 -12.21 -10.68
CA TYR A 134 -10.66 -12.54 -9.26
C TYR A 134 -9.30 -12.90 -8.62
N ASP A 135 -8.44 -13.59 -9.36
CA ASP A 135 -7.13 -14.09 -8.90
C ASP A 135 -6.00 -13.65 -9.87
N GLY A 136 -6.15 -12.49 -10.50
CA GLY A 136 -5.15 -12.06 -11.47
C GLY A 136 -5.63 -11.00 -12.43
N PHE A 137 -5.13 -11.07 -13.66
CA PHE A 137 -5.45 -10.13 -14.73
C PHE A 137 -5.36 -10.79 -16.10
N THR A 138 -6.03 -10.21 -17.08
CA THR A 138 -5.96 -10.64 -18.48
C THR A 138 -5.16 -9.63 -19.30
N VAL A 139 -4.25 -10.13 -20.14
CA VAL A 139 -3.48 -9.35 -21.13
C VAL A 139 -4.01 -9.63 -22.53
N GLY A 140 -4.05 -8.60 -23.36
CA GLY A 140 -4.40 -8.69 -24.78
C GLY A 140 -3.22 -9.20 -25.65
N THR A 141 -3.16 -8.70 -26.89
CA THR A 141 -2.21 -9.19 -27.90
C THR A 141 -1.03 -8.25 -28.15
N ALA A 142 -0.99 -7.08 -27.51
CA ALA A 142 0.01 -6.08 -27.82
C ALA A 142 1.33 -6.29 -27.06
N ASP A 143 2.42 -5.92 -27.70
CA ASP A 143 3.79 -6.21 -27.31
C ASP A 143 4.18 -5.69 -25.94
N LEU A 144 3.63 -4.56 -25.51
CA LEU A 144 3.98 -3.93 -24.23
C LEU A 144 3.77 -4.84 -23.01
N SER A 145 2.75 -5.69 -23.06
CA SER A 145 2.41 -6.59 -21.95
C SER A 145 2.36 -8.08 -22.35
N ASN A 146 2.52 -8.42 -23.65
CA ASN A 146 2.33 -9.81 -24.09
C ASN A 146 3.05 -10.16 -25.40
N VAL A 147 4.19 -9.53 -25.70
CA VAL A 147 4.97 -9.91 -26.90
C VAL A 147 5.36 -11.39 -26.86
N ASN A 148 5.24 -12.07 -27.98
CA ASN A 148 5.58 -13.49 -28.09
C ASN A 148 7.04 -13.75 -27.68
N ASN A 149 7.28 -14.74 -26.81
CA ASN A 149 8.56 -15.06 -26.17
C ASN A 149 9.10 -13.92 -25.28
N GLY A 150 8.30 -12.94 -24.92
CA GLY A 150 8.65 -11.92 -23.91
C GLY A 150 8.56 -12.53 -22.51
N GLU A 151 9.56 -12.28 -21.68
CA GLU A 151 9.53 -12.61 -20.26
C GLU A 151 9.05 -11.38 -19.48
N PHE A 152 8.01 -11.52 -18.69
CA PHE A 152 7.41 -10.41 -17.95
C PHE A 152 7.48 -10.62 -16.44
N VAL A 153 7.46 -9.50 -15.72
CA VAL A 153 7.16 -9.44 -14.29
C VAL A 153 5.96 -8.51 -14.10
N ALA A 154 5.08 -8.89 -13.20
CA ALA A 154 3.98 -8.05 -12.73
C ALA A 154 4.05 -7.94 -11.21
N TRP A 155 4.07 -6.71 -10.72
CA TRP A 155 3.83 -6.38 -9.31
C TRP A 155 2.37 -6.01 -9.17
N CYS A 156 1.70 -6.66 -8.23
CA CYS A 156 0.26 -6.52 -8.04
C CYS A 156 -0.04 -6.09 -6.61
N TRP A 157 -0.88 -5.08 -6.45
CA TRP A 157 -1.32 -4.60 -5.13
C TRP A 157 -2.83 -4.62 -5.04
N LYS A 158 -3.31 -4.92 -3.84
CA LYS A 158 -4.70 -4.77 -3.46
C LYS A 158 -4.87 -3.50 -2.65
N ALA A 159 -5.82 -2.66 -3.04
CA ALA A 159 -6.28 -1.52 -2.28
C ALA A 159 -7.65 -1.82 -1.65
N GLY A 160 -8.71 -1.16 -2.06
CA GLY A 160 -10.06 -1.41 -1.54
C GLY A 160 -10.65 -2.77 -1.94
N GLY A 161 -10.24 -3.31 -3.09
CA GLY A 161 -10.63 -4.66 -3.53
C GLY A 161 -12.07 -4.81 -4.04
N SER A 162 -12.80 -3.71 -4.27
CA SER A 162 -14.13 -3.69 -4.88
C SER A 162 -14.09 -3.10 -6.29
N ALA A 163 -15.06 -3.44 -7.13
CA ALA A 163 -15.23 -2.87 -8.46
C ALA A 163 -16.02 -1.55 -8.49
N SER A 164 -16.43 -1.03 -7.32
CA SER A 164 -17.17 0.24 -7.22
C SER A 164 -16.26 1.45 -7.46
N THR A 165 -16.83 2.56 -7.95
CA THR A 165 -16.10 3.81 -8.22
C THR A 165 -15.37 4.32 -6.96
N PHE A 166 -16.02 4.26 -5.80
CA PHE A 166 -15.41 4.50 -4.50
C PHE A 166 -15.50 3.24 -3.68
N ASN A 167 -14.38 2.75 -3.18
CA ASN A 167 -14.37 1.59 -2.31
C ASN A 167 -13.33 1.71 -1.20
N VAL A 168 -13.68 1.19 -0.01
CA VAL A 168 -12.84 1.16 1.18
C VAL A 168 -12.96 -0.23 1.79
N ASP A 169 -11.84 -0.94 1.93
CA ASP A 169 -11.75 -2.27 2.56
C ASP A 169 -12.81 -3.28 2.10
N GLY A 170 -13.10 -3.31 0.79
CA GLY A 170 -14.07 -4.22 0.17
C GLY A 170 -15.50 -3.70 0.12
N SER A 171 -15.79 -2.57 0.74
CA SER A 171 -17.12 -1.92 0.70
C SER A 171 -17.18 -0.89 -0.41
N GLY A 172 -18.22 -0.98 -1.26
CA GLY A 172 -18.46 -0.03 -2.34
C GLY A 172 -19.37 1.12 -1.90
N PHE A 173 -19.12 2.33 -2.42
CA PHE A 173 -19.87 3.55 -2.13
C PHE A 173 -20.21 4.29 -3.42
N ALA A 174 -21.35 4.99 -3.43
CA ALA A 174 -21.79 5.74 -4.59
C ALA A 174 -21.07 7.09 -4.76
N THR A 175 -20.56 7.68 -3.66
CA THR A 175 -19.93 9.00 -3.66
C THR A 175 -18.71 9.01 -2.73
N ALA A 176 -17.80 9.96 -2.94
CA ALA A 176 -16.66 10.20 -2.05
C ALA A 176 -17.09 10.48 -0.62
N ALA A 177 -18.12 11.30 -0.43
CA ALA A 177 -18.64 11.63 0.90
C ALA A 177 -19.21 10.39 1.63
N ALA A 178 -19.91 9.50 0.93
CA ALA A 178 -20.40 8.25 1.50
C ALA A 178 -19.24 7.29 1.88
N ALA A 179 -18.11 7.38 1.20
CA ALA A 179 -16.87 6.66 1.51
C ALA A 179 -16.06 7.31 2.65
N GLY A 180 -16.55 8.40 3.25
CA GLY A 180 -15.85 9.13 4.31
C GLY A 180 -14.70 10.01 3.82
N LEU A 181 -14.63 10.30 2.53
CA LEU A 181 -13.59 11.12 1.93
C LEU A 181 -14.04 12.58 1.88
N SER A 182 -13.39 13.44 2.67
CA SER A 182 -13.68 14.87 2.75
C SER A 182 -12.45 15.66 2.32
N CYS A 183 -12.59 16.42 1.24
CA CYS A 183 -11.55 17.32 0.69
C CYS A 183 -12.20 18.37 -0.19
N THR A 184 -11.41 19.34 -0.69
CA THR A 184 -11.91 20.38 -1.58
C THR A 184 -11.83 20.01 -3.05
N ALA A 185 -10.93 19.11 -3.43
CA ALA A 185 -10.85 18.59 -4.79
C ALA A 185 -12.04 17.67 -5.14
N ASP A 186 -12.40 17.63 -6.40
CA ASP A 186 -13.43 16.72 -6.90
C ASP A 186 -12.84 15.31 -7.09
N LEU A 187 -13.22 14.39 -6.21
CA LEU A 187 -12.80 12.99 -6.31
C LEU A 187 -13.67 12.24 -7.32
N VAL A 188 -13.03 11.74 -8.36
CA VAL A 188 -13.68 11.00 -9.47
C VAL A 188 -13.75 9.49 -9.18
N GLY A 189 -12.85 8.98 -8.34
CA GLY A 189 -12.84 7.58 -7.92
C GLY A 189 -11.74 7.31 -6.89
N ALA A 190 -11.95 6.28 -6.07
CA ALA A 190 -11.01 5.87 -5.05
C ALA A 190 -11.07 4.38 -4.74
N SER A 191 -9.92 3.75 -4.54
CA SER A 191 -9.77 2.39 -4.01
C SER A 191 -8.81 2.43 -2.84
N ILE A 192 -9.31 2.13 -1.63
CA ILE A 192 -8.61 2.38 -0.37
C ILE A 192 -8.56 1.11 0.46
N GLY A 193 -7.35 0.68 0.79
CA GLY A 193 -7.09 -0.39 1.75
C GLY A 193 -6.46 0.17 3.01
N THR A 194 -7.27 0.39 4.04
CA THR A 194 -6.80 1.01 5.29
C THR A 194 -5.87 0.10 6.08
N LYS A 195 -6.06 -1.21 6.00
CA LYS A 195 -5.26 -2.22 6.72
C LYS A 195 -3.83 -2.32 6.18
N GLN A 196 -3.67 -2.32 4.86
CA GLN A 196 -2.38 -2.39 4.20
C GLN A 196 -1.76 -1.01 3.94
N GLY A 197 -2.51 0.07 4.20
CA GLY A 197 -2.02 1.44 4.03
C GLY A 197 -1.74 1.81 2.56
N PHE A 198 -2.57 1.32 1.63
CA PHE A 198 -2.43 1.56 0.20
C PHE A 198 -3.73 2.11 -0.39
N SER A 199 -3.64 3.23 -1.10
CA SER A 199 -4.79 3.85 -1.75
C SER A 199 -4.46 4.34 -3.17
N ILE A 200 -5.48 4.31 -4.03
CA ILE A 200 -5.46 4.82 -5.39
C ILE A 200 -6.59 5.83 -5.49
N ILE A 201 -6.25 7.06 -5.85
CA ILE A 201 -7.21 8.17 -5.92
C ILE A 201 -7.15 8.79 -7.31
N ARG A 202 -8.30 8.97 -7.92
CA ARG A 202 -8.48 9.79 -9.13
C ARG A 202 -9.26 11.04 -8.76
N TYR A 203 -8.74 12.20 -9.13
CA TYR A 203 -9.31 13.49 -8.75
C TYR A 203 -9.14 14.53 -9.86
N GLN A 204 -9.97 15.56 -9.81
CA GLN A 204 -9.79 16.82 -10.52
C GLN A 204 -9.57 17.92 -9.47
N ALA A 205 -8.54 18.69 -9.62
CA ALA A 205 -8.21 19.74 -8.67
C ALA A 205 -7.63 20.98 -9.38
N THR A 206 -7.88 22.12 -8.76
CA THR A 206 -7.23 23.38 -9.07
C THR A 206 -6.19 23.71 -8.00
N SER A 207 -5.39 24.77 -8.22
CA SER A 207 -4.36 25.15 -7.27
C SER A 207 -4.94 25.48 -5.89
N GLY A 208 -4.31 24.95 -4.85
CA GLY A 208 -4.68 25.19 -3.45
C GLY A 208 -5.75 24.26 -2.88
N GLU A 209 -6.23 23.29 -3.65
CA GLU A 209 -7.19 22.30 -3.16
C GLU A 209 -6.51 21.15 -2.43
N THR A 210 -7.27 20.54 -1.52
CA THR A 210 -6.84 19.34 -0.76
C THR A 210 -7.41 18.09 -1.41
N VAL A 211 -6.66 16.97 -1.34
CA VAL A 211 -7.07 15.66 -1.83
C VAL A 211 -7.08 14.67 -0.67
N ALA A 212 -8.20 14.00 -0.43
CA ALA A 212 -8.29 12.98 0.61
C ALA A 212 -7.67 11.66 0.12
N HIS A 213 -6.69 11.14 0.85
CA HIS A 213 -6.07 9.84 0.54
C HIS A 213 -6.77 8.65 1.22
N GLY A 214 -7.66 8.89 2.19
CA GLY A 214 -8.47 7.87 2.87
C GLY A 214 -7.72 6.92 3.81
N LEU A 215 -6.42 7.07 3.98
CA LEU A 215 -5.63 6.27 4.91
C LEU A 215 -5.71 6.88 6.32
N SER A 216 -5.56 6.03 7.35
CA SER A 216 -5.61 6.46 8.76
C SER A 216 -4.37 7.22 9.23
N GLN A 217 -3.28 7.18 8.45
CA GLN A 217 -2.01 7.84 8.74
C GLN A 217 -1.49 8.57 7.51
N GLN A 218 -0.61 9.55 7.72
CA GLN A 218 0.06 10.26 6.64
C GLN A 218 0.78 9.28 5.72
N PRO A 219 0.61 9.38 4.38
CA PRO A 219 1.33 8.55 3.43
C PRO A 219 2.85 8.70 3.57
N GLY A 220 3.54 7.58 3.53
CA GLY A 220 5.01 7.58 3.50
C GLY A 220 5.58 7.91 2.11
N CYS A 221 4.82 7.61 1.07
CA CYS A 221 5.18 7.86 -0.31
C CYS A 221 3.90 8.08 -1.14
N MET A 222 3.95 8.99 -2.12
CA MET A 222 2.88 9.23 -3.09
C MET A 222 3.45 9.38 -4.49
N PHE A 223 2.78 8.80 -5.47
CA PHE A 223 3.06 8.98 -6.89
C PHE A 223 1.88 9.71 -7.53
N MET A 224 2.13 10.82 -8.18
CA MET A 224 1.09 11.64 -8.81
C MET A 224 1.40 11.81 -10.28
N LYS A 225 0.40 11.64 -11.14
CA LYS A 225 0.51 11.78 -12.59
C LYS A 225 -0.68 12.54 -13.16
N ASN A 226 -0.40 13.52 -14.00
CA ASN A 226 -1.43 14.14 -14.84
C ASN A 226 -1.86 13.14 -15.92
N LEU A 227 -3.16 12.88 -16.03
CA LEU A 227 -3.74 11.92 -16.97
C LEU A 227 -4.09 12.53 -18.32
N ASP A 228 -4.36 13.82 -18.37
CA ASP A 228 -4.91 14.53 -19.52
C ASP A 228 -3.85 15.17 -20.41
N SER A 229 -2.65 15.39 -19.88
CA SER A 229 -1.52 15.99 -20.59
C SER A 229 -0.21 15.30 -20.26
N SER A 230 0.76 15.44 -21.16
CA SER A 230 2.14 15.04 -20.90
C SER A 230 2.72 15.87 -19.77
N GLY A 231 3.52 15.24 -18.93
CA GLY A 231 4.20 15.87 -17.80
C GLY A 231 4.87 14.84 -16.92
N ASP A 232 5.72 15.28 -16.03
CA ASP A 232 6.47 14.41 -15.14
C ASP A 232 5.58 13.73 -14.11
N TRP A 233 6.10 12.65 -13.55
CA TRP A 233 5.62 12.10 -12.31
C TRP A 233 6.09 12.98 -11.15
N ASN A 234 5.17 13.34 -10.26
CA ASN A 234 5.52 13.95 -8.99
C ASN A 234 5.55 12.87 -7.93
N VAL A 235 6.68 12.73 -7.26
CA VAL A 235 6.87 11.73 -6.20
C VAL A 235 7.13 12.45 -4.88
N TYR A 236 6.26 12.22 -3.92
CA TYR A 236 6.45 12.66 -2.54
C TYR A 236 6.99 11.50 -1.72
N HIS A 237 7.95 11.81 -0.84
CA HIS A 237 8.46 10.86 0.16
C HIS A 237 8.69 11.59 1.48
N ARG A 238 8.08 11.11 2.56
CA ARG A 238 8.05 11.82 3.85
C ARG A 238 9.42 12.10 4.48
N PHE A 239 10.48 11.40 4.07
CA PHE A 239 11.85 11.66 4.52
C PHE A 239 12.57 12.74 3.71
N GLY A 240 11.96 13.24 2.64
CA GLY A 240 12.44 14.38 1.86
C GLY A 240 12.06 15.74 2.47
N GLY A 241 11.21 15.75 3.51
CA GLY A 241 10.63 16.96 4.09
C GLY A 241 9.27 17.34 3.49
N ASP A 242 8.50 18.13 4.24
CA ASP A 242 7.20 18.62 3.78
C ASP A 242 7.42 19.62 2.63
N GLY A 243 6.95 19.28 1.45
CA GLY A 243 7.07 20.10 0.24
C GLY A 243 8.17 19.65 -0.72
N ASP A 244 9.02 18.70 -0.35
CA ASP A 244 9.97 18.10 -1.27
C ASP A 244 9.31 16.99 -2.06
N TYR A 245 9.29 17.14 -3.37
CA TYR A 245 8.91 16.09 -4.31
C TYR A 245 10.00 15.93 -5.36
N LEU A 246 10.21 14.71 -5.77
CA LEU A 246 11.16 14.39 -6.84
C LEU A 246 10.37 14.26 -8.14
N ALA A 247 10.75 15.04 -9.15
CA ALA A 247 10.28 14.80 -10.50
C ALA A 247 10.97 13.53 -11.04
N ASN A 248 10.20 12.65 -11.62
CA ASN A 248 10.67 11.27 -11.90
C ASN A 248 11.19 11.09 -13.32
N ASN A 249 11.63 12.13 -14.01
CA ASN A 249 12.10 12.02 -15.40
C ASN A 249 13.30 12.94 -15.71
N GLU A 250 14.14 13.22 -14.72
CA GLU A 250 15.45 13.83 -14.95
C GLU A 250 16.57 12.78 -14.90
#